data_6165a79c4e9f7db815012e3181a93f5e
#
_entry.id   6165a79c4e9f7db815012e3181a93f5e
#
_cell.length_a   1.000
_cell.length_b   1.000
_cell.length_c   1.000
_cell.angle_alpha   90.00
_cell.angle_beta   90.00
_cell.angle_gamma   90.00
#
_symmetry.space_group_name_H-M   'P 1'
#
loop_
_entity.id
_entity.type
_entity.pdbx_description
1 polymer ?
#
loop_
_entity_poly.entity_id
_entity_poly.type
_entity_poly.pdbx_seq_one_letter_code
_entity_poly.pdbx_strand_id
1 'polypeptide(L)'
;QGNYKVIDSLYTLVTGYPPRSAFFKEELINLFYLAREQGIAIRKIKGSYAGAMGAAQFIPSSYRAYAVDGDNDGIIDLFDNWSDIVMSIANYLQKNGWRRNEDIISQTSLNDEQLIIFASKALKPQYTIETLDNNGINFESNLNNDSPAQIILLEGDVKKIYVGFHNFYVITTYNRNVM
;
A
#
# COMPACT_ATOMS: atom_id res chain seq x y z
N GLN A 1 8.06 -11.95 7.55
CA GLN A 1 7.59 -11.39 8.83
C GLN A 1 8.80 -11.04 9.70
N GLY A 2 8.82 -9.85 10.30
CA GLY A 2 9.89 -9.44 11.18
C GLY A 2 9.82 -10.12 12.55
N ASN A 3 10.96 -10.25 13.24
CA ASN A 3 11.08 -10.87 14.56
C ASN A 3 11.28 -9.86 15.70
N TYR A 4 11.12 -8.57 15.41
CA TYR A 4 11.26 -7.52 16.42
C TYR A 4 10.01 -7.43 17.28
N LYS A 5 10.15 -7.10 18.56
CA LYS A 5 8.98 -6.70 19.36
C LYS A 5 8.52 -5.35 18.85
N VAL A 6 7.26 -5.26 18.42
CA VAL A 6 6.72 -4.05 17.80
C VAL A 6 6.79 -2.84 18.74
N ILE A 7 6.55 -3.05 20.05
CA ILE A 7 6.67 -1.99 21.04
C ILE A 7 8.09 -1.41 21.12
N ASP A 8 9.12 -2.26 21.06
CA ASP A 8 10.53 -1.83 21.16
C ASP A 8 10.92 -1.11 19.85
N SER A 9 10.49 -1.62 18.69
CA SER A 9 10.74 -0.99 17.40
C SER A 9 10.12 0.41 17.32
N LEU A 10 8.85 0.55 17.66
CA LEU A 10 8.16 1.84 17.61
C LEU A 10 8.76 2.82 18.62
N TYR A 11 9.05 2.38 19.86
CA TYR A 11 9.71 3.25 20.84
C TYR A 11 11.06 3.76 20.35
N THR A 12 11.89 2.88 19.77
CA THR A 12 13.18 3.26 19.18
C THR A 12 13.03 4.30 18.09
N LEU A 13 12.01 4.15 17.22
CA LEU A 13 11.76 5.11 16.13
C LEU A 13 11.19 6.45 16.64
N VAL A 14 10.41 6.43 17.72
CA VAL A 14 9.94 7.66 18.38
C VAL A 14 11.11 8.48 18.91
N THR A 15 12.08 7.82 19.55
CA THR A 15 13.18 8.48 20.26
C THR A 15 14.40 8.73 19.37
N GLY A 16 14.67 7.84 18.41
CA GLY A 16 15.89 7.82 17.60
C GLY A 16 15.72 8.28 16.15
N TYR A 17 14.51 8.56 15.67
CA TYR A 17 14.27 8.97 14.28
C TYR A 17 13.43 10.26 14.17
N PRO A 18 14.03 11.45 14.42
CA PRO A 18 13.34 12.72 14.46
C PRO A 18 12.44 13.04 13.25
N PRO A 19 12.84 12.72 11.98
CA PRO A 19 12.01 13.09 10.81
C PRO A 19 10.61 12.50 10.81
N ARG A 20 10.38 11.38 11.50
CA ARG A 20 9.08 10.69 11.56
C ARG A 20 8.67 10.35 13.00
N SER A 21 9.29 10.97 14.01
CA SER A 21 8.99 10.68 15.42
C SER A 21 7.50 10.85 15.76
N ALA A 22 6.87 11.93 15.28
CA ALA A 22 5.44 12.16 15.51
C ALA A 22 4.56 11.02 14.93
N PHE A 23 4.84 10.56 13.72
CA PHE A 23 4.15 9.43 13.11
C PHE A 23 4.29 8.16 13.94
N PHE A 24 5.52 7.80 14.33
CA PHE A 24 5.75 6.58 15.12
C PHE A 24 5.18 6.68 16.53
N LYS A 25 5.07 7.90 17.10
CA LYS A 25 4.37 8.12 18.37
C LYS A 25 2.88 7.77 18.25
N GLU A 26 2.21 8.20 17.19
CA GLU A 26 0.82 7.83 16.93
C GLU A 26 0.67 6.32 16.74
N GLU A 27 1.59 5.67 16.03
CA GLU A 27 1.58 4.22 15.87
C GLU A 27 1.80 3.49 17.20
N LEU A 28 2.65 4.00 18.08
CA LEU A 28 2.84 3.45 19.42
C LEU A 28 1.57 3.57 20.28
N ILE A 29 0.88 4.71 20.21
CA ILE A 29 -0.42 4.91 20.88
C ILE A 29 -1.45 3.92 20.33
N ASN A 30 -1.54 3.78 19.01
CA ASN A 30 -2.43 2.81 18.37
C ASN A 30 -2.11 1.37 18.76
N LEU A 31 -0.84 1.01 18.98
CA LEU A 31 -0.44 -0.31 19.48
C LEU A 31 -1.00 -0.58 20.88
N PHE A 32 -1.00 0.40 21.78
CA PHE A 32 -1.60 0.24 23.11
C PHE A 32 -3.11 0.03 23.02
N TYR A 33 -3.81 0.79 22.19
CA TYR A 33 -5.24 0.60 21.95
C TYR A 33 -5.53 -0.78 21.36
N LEU A 34 -4.81 -1.16 20.30
CA LEU A 34 -4.95 -2.46 19.66
C LEU A 34 -4.77 -3.62 20.64
N ALA A 35 -3.70 -3.59 21.45
CA ALA A 35 -3.43 -4.63 22.44
C ALA A 35 -4.57 -4.76 23.44
N ARG A 36 -5.17 -3.66 23.85
CA ARG A 36 -6.33 -3.64 24.77
C ARG A 36 -7.61 -4.13 24.10
N GLU A 37 -7.88 -3.68 22.88
CA GLU A 37 -9.08 -4.01 22.10
C GLU A 37 -9.13 -5.50 21.74
N GLN A 38 -7.98 -6.07 21.39
CA GLN A 38 -7.85 -7.47 20.96
C GLN A 38 -7.44 -8.42 22.11
N GLY A 39 -7.22 -7.91 23.32
CA GLY A 39 -6.77 -8.73 24.44
C GLY A 39 -5.38 -9.35 24.27
N ILE A 40 -4.53 -8.78 23.39
CA ILE A 40 -3.21 -9.33 23.05
C ILE A 40 -2.16 -8.78 24.03
N ALA A 41 -1.28 -9.67 24.53
CA ALA A 41 -0.14 -9.23 25.33
C ALA A 41 0.85 -8.41 24.47
N ILE A 42 0.85 -7.11 24.65
CA ILE A 42 1.62 -6.13 23.83
C ILE A 42 3.10 -6.51 23.64
N ARG A 43 3.73 -7.10 24.66
CA ARG A 43 5.14 -7.53 24.62
C ARG A 43 5.37 -8.79 23.78
N LYS A 44 4.31 -9.50 23.38
CA LYS A 44 4.37 -10.71 22.55
C LYS A 44 4.21 -10.38 21.07
N ILE A 45 3.69 -9.19 20.73
CA ILE A 45 3.46 -8.79 19.34
C ILE A 45 4.82 -8.61 18.64
N LYS A 46 5.02 -9.41 17.58
CA LYS A 46 6.20 -9.36 16.74
C LYS A 46 5.85 -8.76 15.37
N GLY A 47 6.85 -8.10 14.77
CA GLY A 47 6.68 -7.47 13.47
C GLY A 47 8.01 -7.02 12.85
N SER A 48 7.92 -6.14 11.86
CA SER A 48 9.07 -5.55 11.21
C SER A 48 9.75 -4.50 12.11
N TYR A 49 10.94 -4.06 11.72
CA TYR A 49 11.66 -2.96 12.39
C TYR A 49 10.85 -1.64 12.41
N ALA A 50 9.89 -1.48 11.49
CA ALA A 50 9.03 -0.30 11.40
C ALA A 50 7.63 -0.52 12.03
N GLY A 51 7.41 -1.64 12.72
CA GLY A 51 6.17 -1.91 13.45
C GLY A 51 5.06 -2.55 12.62
N ALA A 52 5.35 -3.05 11.40
CA ALA A 52 4.37 -3.79 10.60
C ALA A 52 4.19 -5.21 11.12
N MET A 53 2.95 -5.65 11.28
CA MET A 53 2.55 -6.87 11.99
C MET A 53 1.87 -7.89 11.08
N GLY A 54 2.01 -9.16 11.45
CA GLY A 54 1.33 -10.29 10.81
C GLY A 54 1.70 -10.49 9.34
N ALA A 55 0.98 -11.36 8.63
CA ALA A 55 1.19 -11.61 7.21
C ALA A 55 0.73 -10.43 6.34
N ALA A 56 -0.30 -9.72 6.77
CA ALA A 56 -0.74 -8.49 6.11
C ALA A 56 0.24 -7.31 6.25
N GLN A 57 1.25 -7.40 7.14
CA GLN A 57 2.19 -6.31 7.41
C GLN A 57 1.50 -4.98 7.73
N PHE A 58 0.38 -5.00 8.43
CA PHE A 58 -0.30 -3.79 8.91
C PHE A 58 0.45 -3.15 10.08
N ILE A 59 0.64 -1.85 10.02
CA ILE A 59 1.02 -1.05 11.20
C ILE A 59 -0.17 -0.93 12.17
N PRO A 60 0.02 -0.60 13.44
CA PRO A 60 -1.05 -0.61 14.44
C PRO A 60 -2.31 0.18 14.05
N SER A 61 -2.16 1.37 13.48
CA SER A 61 -3.30 2.17 13.02
C SER A 61 -4.06 1.49 11.87
N SER A 62 -3.34 0.86 10.94
CA SER A 62 -3.97 0.11 9.84
C SER A 62 -4.69 -1.14 10.33
N TYR A 63 -4.11 -1.86 11.29
CA TYR A 63 -4.78 -3.01 11.91
C TYR A 63 -6.12 -2.59 12.49
N ARG A 64 -6.16 -1.55 13.32
CA ARG A 64 -7.39 -1.04 13.95
C ARG A 64 -8.42 -0.52 12.94
N ALA A 65 -7.98 0.06 11.83
CA ALA A 65 -8.87 0.66 10.84
C ALA A 65 -9.43 -0.33 9.81
N TYR A 66 -8.67 -1.37 9.49
CA TYR A 66 -8.96 -2.21 8.31
C TYR A 66 -9.05 -3.70 8.60
N ALA A 67 -8.56 -4.19 9.74
CA ALA A 67 -8.66 -5.61 10.06
C ALA A 67 -10.12 -6.02 10.30
N VAL A 68 -10.47 -7.19 9.79
CA VAL A 68 -11.80 -7.78 9.90
C VAL A 68 -11.71 -9.27 10.24
N ASP A 69 -12.71 -9.76 10.94
CA ASP A 69 -12.94 -11.18 11.17
C ASP A 69 -13.51 -11.79 9.88
N GLY A 70 -12.70 -12.55 9.17
CA GLY A 70 -13.01 -13.05 7.84
C GLY A 70 -13.78 -14.36 7.82
N ASP A 71 -13.75 -15.14 8.91
CA ASP A 71 -14.48 -16.41 9.06
C ASP A 71 -15.59 -16.34 10.12
N ASN A 72 -15.77 -15.18 10.76
CA ASN A 72 -16.80 -14.90 11.76
C ASN A 72 -16.67 -15.77 13.03
N ASP A 73 -15.44 -16.06 13.45
CA ASP A 73 -15.18 -16.79 14.70
C ASP A 73 -15.18 -15.87 15.95
N GLY A 74 -15.29 -14.56 15.75
CA GLY A 74 -15.33 -13.53 16.80
C GLY A 74 -13.95 -13.00 17.19
N ILE A 75 -12.88 -13.43 16.51
CA ILE A 75 -11.50 -13.03 16.75
C ILE A 75 -10.91 -12.46 15.46
N ILE A 76 -10.12 -11.39 15.54
CA ILE A 76 -9.36 -10.90 14.39
C ILE A 76 -7.89 -11.29 14.57
N ASP A 77 -7.41 -12.24 13.77
CA ASP A 77 -6.03 -12.73 13.83
C ASP A 77 -5.30 -12.57 12.50
N LEU A 78 -4.50 -11.50 12.38
CA LEU A 78 -3.65 -11.26 11.21
C LEU A 78 -2.30 -11.98 11.25
N PHE A 79 -2.05 -12.84 12.23
CA PHE A 79 -0.80 -13.59 12.36
C PHE A 79 -0.91 -14.99 11.76
N ASP A 80 -1.98 -15.70 12.09
CA ASP A 80 -2.12 -17.13 11.78
C ASP A 80 -3.42 -17.47 11.02
N ASN A 81 -4.47 -16.61 11.06
CA ASN A 81 -5.75 -16.84 10.38
C ASN A 81 -5.75 -16.23 8.96
N TRP A 82 -5.66 -17.09 7.95
CA TRP A 82 -5.63 -16.66 6.54
C TRP A 82 -6.95 -16.04 6.05
N SER A 83 -8.09 -16.41 6.62
CA SER A 83 -9.38 -15.76 6.29
C SER A 83 -9.36 -14.30 6.69
N ASP A 84 -8.91 -14.00 7.91
CA ASP A 84 -8.80 -12.63 8.41
C ASP A 84 -7.76 -11.84 7.62
N ILE A 85 -6.59 -12.46 7.36
CA ILE A 85 -5.51 -11.80 6.60
C ILE A 85 -6.00 -11.37 5.22
N VAL A 86 -6.58 -12.28 4.43
CA VAL A 86 -7.03 -11.99 3.06
C VAL A 86 -8.17 -11.00 3.06
N MET A 87 -9.17 -11.19 3.92
CA MET A 87 -10.33 -10.29 4.02
C MET A 87 -9.94 -8.90 4.51
N SER A 88 -8.98 -8.79 5.41
CA SER A 88 -8.46 -7.49 5.89
C SER A 88 -7.70 -6.75 4.80
N ILE A 89 -6.88 -7.44 3.99
CA ILE A 89 -6.22 -6.84 2.82
C ILE A 89 -7.27 -6.38 1.80
N ALA A 90 -8.28 -7.19 1.51
CA ALA A 90 -9.37 -6.81 0.62
C ALA A 90 -10.15 -5.60 1.13
N ASN A 91 -10.46 -5.55 2.43
CA ASN A 91 -11.11 -4.41 3.07
C ASN A 91 -10.25 -3.14 2.99
N TYR A 92 -8.92 -3.26 3.20
CA TYR A 92 -8.00 -2.14 3.00
C TYR A 92 -8.10 -1.59 1.58
N LEU A 93 -7.96 -2.44 0.56
CA LEU A 93 -8.02 -2.02 -0.83
C LEU A 93 -9.37 -1.37 -1.16
N GLN A 94 -10.48 -1.98 -0.73
CA GLN A 94 -11.83 -1.45 -0.93
C GLN A 94 -12.00 -0.06 -0.29
N LYS A 95 -11.58 0.11 0.95
CA LYS A 95 -11.65 1.39 1.70
C LYS A 95 -10.77 2.48 1.08
N ASN A 96 -9.69 2.08 0.39
CA ASN A 96 -8.80 2.98 -0.33
C ASN A 96 -9.20 3.19 -1.80
N GLY A 97 -10.41 2.75 -2.20
CA GLY A 97 -11.01 3.07 -3.48
C GLY A 97 -10.76 2.05 -4.59
N TRP A 98 -10.42 0.80 -4.27
CA TRP A 98 -10.31 -0.28 -5.27
C TRP A 98 -11.59 -0.39 -6.09
N ARG A 99 -11.43 -0.42 -7.41
CA ARG A 99 -12.51 -0.56 -8.38
C ARG A 99 -12.46 -1.93 -9.02
N ARG A 100 -13.53 -2.70 -8.80
CA ARG A 100 -13.62 -4.08 -9.29
C ARG A 100 -13.63 -4.10 -10.82
N ASN A 101 -12.91 -5.05 -11.42
CA ASN A 101 -12.79 -5.29 -12.87
C ASN A 101 -12.15 -4.13 -13.67
N GLU A 102 -11.56 -3.12 -13.01
CA GLU A 102 -10.73 -2.13 -13.70
C GLU A 102 -9.29 -2.61 -13.82
N ASP A 103 -8.65 -2.25 -14.93
CA ASP A 103 -7.24 -2.54 -15.19
C ASP A 103 -6.33 -1.93 -14.11
N ILE A 104 -5.18 -2.57 -13.89
CA ILE A 104 -4.19 -2.13 -12.92
C ILE A 104 -3.06 -1.39 -13.63
N ILE A 105 -2.44 -2.06 -14.61
CA ILE A 105 -1.33 -1.52 -15.41
C ILE A 105 -1.41 -2.06 -16.83
N SER A 106 -0.84 -1.31 -17.78
CA SER A 106 -0.58 -1.77 -19.14
C SER A 106 0.86 -1.45 -19.55
N GLN A 107 1.53 -2.37 -20.25
CA GLN A 107 2.88 -2.12 -20.74
C GLN A 107 2.85 -1.12 -21.89
N THR A 108 3.86 -0.23 -21.94
CA THR A 108 4.02 0.74 -23.01
C THR A 108 5.50 0.96 -23.32
N SER A 109 5.76 1.71 -24.39
CA SER A 109 7.07 2.26 -24.73
C SER A 109 6.95 3.75 -24.99
N LEU A 110 7.94 4.53 -24.59
CA LEU A 110 8.00 5.96 -24.79
C LEU A 110 9.27 6.31 -25.56
N ASN A 111 9.18 7.31 -26.44
CA ASN A 111 10.36 7.99 -27.00
C ASN A 111 10.95 8.97 -25.96
N ASP A 112 12.13 9.53 -26.26
CA ASP A 112 12.83 10.42 -25.32
C ASP A 112 12.03 11.69 -24.99
N GLU A 113 11.29 12.25 -25.96
CA GLU A 113 10.47 13.44 -25.78
C GLU A 113 9.28 13.13 -24.85
N GLN A 114 8.59 12.02 -25.06
CA GLN A 114 7.50 11.55 -24.19
C GLN A 114 8.00 11.25 -22.78
N LEU A 115 9.18 10.65 -22.64
CA LEU A 115 9.80 10.41 -21.34
C LEU A 115 10.02 11.69 -20.54
N ILE A 116 10.50 12.76 -21.21
CA ILE A 116 10.73 14.06 -20.58
C ILE A 116 9.40 14.65 -20.07
N ILE A 117 8.33 14.53 -20.86
CA ILE A 117 7.04 15.15 -20.55
C ILE A 117 6.26 14.36 -19.49
N PHE A 118 6.19 13.03 -19.63
CA PHE A 118 5.25 12.20 -18.89
C PHE A 118 5.88 11.36 -17.77
N ALA A 119 7.21 11.14 -17.79
CA ALA A 119 7.86 10.39 -16.73
C ALA A 119 7.88 11.20 -15.43
N SER A 120 7.33 10.62 -14.39
CA SER A 120 7.23 11.22 -13.07
C SER A 120 7.46 10.17 -11.98
N LYS A 121 7.98 10.61 -10.83
CA LYS A 121 8.03 9.78 -9.60
C LYS A 121 6.70 9.77 -8.85
N ALA A 122 5.70 10.51 -9.32
CA ALA A 122 4.39 10.53 -8.71
C ALA A 122 3.65 9.21 -8.98
N LEU A 123 3.15 8.60 -7.92
CA LEU A 123 2.34 7.37 -8.02
C LEU A 123 0.87 7.69 -8.25
N LYS A 124 0.41 8.85 -7.77
CA LYS A 124 -0.96 9.32 -7.99
C LYS A 124 -1.13 9.74 -9.45
N PRO A 125 -2.17 9.24 -10.13
CA PRO A 125 -2.46 9.61 -11.51
C PRO A 125 -2.59 11.12 -11.69
N GLN A 126 -1.90 11.64 -12.71
CA GLN A 126 -1.87 13.07 -13.05
C GLN A 126 -2.48 13.35 -14.43
N TYR A 127 -2.71 12.31 -15.21
CA TYR A 127 -3.23 12.36 -16.58
C TYR A 127 -4.52 11.55 -16.70
N THR A 128 -5.15 11.62 -17.87
CA THR A 128 -6.22 10.71 -18.28
C THR A 128 -5.71 9.80 -19.41
N ILE A 129 -6.41 8.70 -19.66
CA ILE A 129 -6.17 7.83 -20.82
C ILE A 129 -6.17 8.65 -22.10
N GLU A 130 -7.18 9.50 -22.32
CA GLU A 130 -7.29 10.38 -23.48
C GLU A 130 -6.05 11.30 -23.65
N THR A 131 -5.54 11.85 -22.55
CA THR A 131 -4.33 12.69 -22.59
C THR A 131 -3.12 11.91 -23.09
N LEU A 132 -2.93 10.68 -22.61
CA LEU A 132 -1.79 9.85 -23.03
C LEU A 132 -1.93 9.39 -24.48
N ASP A 133 -3.13 8.96 -24.89
CA ASP A 133 -3.43 8.52 -26.26
C ASP A 133 -3.23 9.66 -27.28
N ASN A 134 -3.76 10.85 -27.01
CA ASN A 134 -3.59 12.04 -27.83
C ASN A 134 -2.12 12.48 -28.00
N ASN A 135 -1.23 12.05 -27.09
CA ASN A 135 0.21 12.27 -27.20
C ASN A 135 0.96 11.05 -27.79
N GLY A 136 0.24 10.14 -28.42
CA GLY A 136 0.80 9.00 -29.14
C GLY A 136 1.41 7.92 -28.27
N ILE A 137 0.99 7.81 -27.01
CA ILE A 137 1.42 6.75 -26.08
C ILE A 137 0.51 5.54 -26.29
N ASN A 138 1.06 4.47 -26.84
CA ASN A 138 0.31 3.26 -27.16
C ASN A 138 0.27 2.31 -25.95
N PHE A 139 -0.93 1.89 -25.54
CA PHE A 139 -1.18 0.91 -24.50
C PHE A 139 -2.58 0.31 -24.64
N GLU A 140 -2.84 -0.81 -23.98
CA GLU A 140 -4.16 -1.43 -23.99
C GLU A 140 -4.88 -1.16 -22.66
N SER A 141 -6.19 -0.85 -22.72
CA SER A 141 -7.04 -0.69 -21.54
C SER A 141 -8.50 -0.91 -21.89
N ASN A 142 -9.26 -1.45 -20.92
CA ASN A 142 -10.72 -1.57 -20.99
C ASN A 142 -11.43 -0.38 -20.33
N LEU A 143 -10.69 0.64 -19.89
CA LEU A 143 -11.22 1.79 -19.17
C LEU A 143 -11.66 2.91 -20.14
N ASN A 144 -12.49 3.83 -19.61
CA ASN A 144 -12.93 5.00 -20.36
C ASN A 144 -11.80 6.02 -20.55
N ASN A 145 -11.93 6.86 -21.56
CA ASN A 145 -10.92 7.88 -21.93
C ASN A 145 -10.63 8.89 -20.82
N ASP A 146 -11.60 9.20 -19.97
CA ASP A 146 -11.49 10.09 -18.80
C ASP A 146 -10.86 9.44 -17.57
N SER A 147 -10.58 8.13 -17.64
CA SER A 147 -10.02 7.39 -16.51
C SER A 147 -8.62 7.87 -16.14
N PRO A 148 -8.32 7.96 -14.83
CA PRO A 148 -7.01 8.41 -14.37
C PRO A 148 -5.88 7.46 -14.78
N ALA A 149 -4.78 8.04 -15.29
CA ALA A 149 -3.61 7.31 -15.75
C ALA A 149 -2.30 8.01 -15.35
N GLN A 150 -1.22 7.24 -15.20
CA GLN A 150 0.11 7.71 -14.86
C GLN A 150 1.18 6.87 -15.54
N ILE A 151 2.23 7.51 -16.08
CA ILE A 151 3.41 6.79 -16.55
C ILE A 151 4.25 6.33 -15.35
N ILE A 152 4.51 5.04 -15.30
CA ILE A 152 5.28 4.37 -14.25
C ILE A 152 6.57 3.83 -14.85
N LEU A 153 7.69 4.26 -14.29
CA LEU A 153 9.01 3.71 -14.61
C LEU A 153 9.40 2.70 -13.53
N LEU A 154 9.56 1.45 -13.91
CA LEU A 154 10.12 0.42 -13.03
C LEU A 154 11.60 0.27 -13.37
N GLU A 155 12.46 0.60 -12.39
CA GLU A 155 13.90 0.45 -12.48
C GLU A 155 14.27 -0.96 -12.02
N GLY A 156 14.85 -1.77 -12.90
CA GLY A 156 15.37 -3.11 -12.65
C GLY A 156 16.56 -3.33 -13.59
N ASP A 157 16.94 -4.59 -13.83
CA ASP A 157 17.99 -4.93 -14.81
C ASP A 157 17.67 -4.39 -16.22
N VAL A 158 16.38 -4.27 -16.51
CA VAL A 158 15.85 -3.62 -17.72
C VAL A 158 14.80 -2.60 -17.28
N LYS A 159 14.95 -1.35 -17.75
CA LYS A 159 13.90 -0.33 -17.57
C LYS A 159 12.62 -0.75 -18.28
N LYS A 160 11.53 -0.86 -17.53
CA LYS A 160 10.21 -1.15 -18.08
C LYS A 160 9.29 0.03 -17.80
N ILE A 161 8.50 0.36 -18.81
CA ILE A 161 7.58 1.48 -18.77
C ILE A 161 6.15 0.94 -18.82
N TYR A 162 5.31 1.47 -17.96
CA TYR A 162 3.90 1.10 -17.87
C TYR A 162 3.02 2.33 -17.77
N VAL A 163 1.79 2.18 -18.20
CA VAL A 163 0.68 3.05 -17.80
C VAL A 163 0.03 2.42 -16.58
N GLY A 164 0.09 3.08 -15.44
CA GLY A 164 -0.60 2.69 -14.22
C GLY A 164 -1.95 3.41 -14.11
N PHE A 165 -3.00 2.67 -13.79
CA PHE A 165 -4.36 3.18 -13.65
C PHE A 165 -4.72 3.41 -12.16
N HIS A 166 -5.98 3.75 -11.90
CA HIS A 166 -6.46 4.01 -10.54
C HIS A 166 -6.12 2.87 -9.56
N ASN A 167 -6.37 1.62 -9.94
CA ASN A 167 -6.11 0.46 -9.08
C ASN A 167 -4.61 0.26 -8.78
N PHE A 168 -3.72 0.63 -9.69
CA PHE A 168 -2.29 0.65 -9.40
C PHE A 168 -1.97 1.63 -8.28
N TYR A 169 -2.51 2.84 -8.35
CA TYR A 169 -2.35 3.82 -7.28
C TYR A 169 -2.89 3.29 -5.94
N VAL A 170 -4.05 2.64 -5.92
CA VAL A 170 -4.61 2.04 -4.71
C VAL A 170 -3.64 1.01 -4.10
N ILE A 171 -3.03 0.14 -4.91
CA ILE A 171 -2.00 -0.81 -4.44
C ILE A 171 -0.82 -0.05 -3.81
N THR A 172 -0.37 1.05 -4.40
CA THR A 172 0.76 1.83 -3.87
C THR A 172 0.46 2.56 -2.56
N THR A 173 -0.81 2.73 -2.18
CA THR A 173 -1.17 3.22 -0.84
C THR A 173 -0.84 2.21 0.25
N TYR A 174 -0.90 0.92 -0.08
CA TYR A 174 -0.55 -0.17 0.84
C TYR A 174 0.96 -0.25 1.08
N ASN A 175 1.73 -0.15 0.01
CA ASN A 175 3.19 -0.12 0.07
C ASN A 175 3.71 0.91 -0.94
N ARG A 176 4.24 2.02 -0.43
CA ARG A 176 4.72 3.14 -1.25
C ARG A 176 6.06 2.88 -1.94
N ASN A 177 6.59 1.68 -1.86
CA ASN A 177 7.84 1.32 -2.51
C ASN A 177 7.53 0.74 -3.90
N VAL A 178 7.77 1.53 -4.93
CA VAL A 178 7.85 1.07 -6.32
C VAL A 178 9.32 0.77 -6.56
N MET A 179 9.67 -0.52 -6.46
CA MET A 179 11.01 -1.00 -6.81
C MET A 179 11.19 -1.06 -8.31
#